data_4f4720a5a7f69f49d1c65661412ea2cd
#
_entry.id   4f4720a5a7f69f49d1c65661412ea2cd
#
_cell.length_a   1.000
_cell.length_b   1.000
_cell.length_c   1.000
_cell.angle_alpha   90.00
_cell.angle_beta   90.00
_cell.angle_gamma   90.00
#
_symmetry.space_group_name_H-M   'P 1'
#
loop_
_entity.id
_entity.type
_entity.pdbx_description
1 polymer ?
#
loop_
_entity_poly.entity_id
_entity_poly.type
_entity_poly.pdbx_seq_one_letter_code
_entity_poly.pdbx_strand_id
1 'polypeptide(L)'
;HLLPEHLTPEEKRTRLSPDQWVNVFSSRIGIDRSIAEKFVAQAFRSDFNGRRLCGVVCSSKRSYPLLVIERAMQAMLDTDIWGIGFFQKQCETIQILKVV
;
A
#
# COMPACT_ATOMS: atom_id res chain seq x y z
N HIS A 1 -5.39 -13.69 -27.43
CA HIS A 1 -5.45 -12.54 -26.55
C HIS A 1 -6.31 -12.85 -25.31
N LEU A 2 -6.03 -12.15 -24.24
CA LEU A 2 -6.74 -12.38 -22.98
C LEU A 2 -7.85 -11.37 -22.79
N LEU A 3 -9.01 -11.84 -22.41
CA LEU A 3 -10.09 -10.97 -21.99
C LEU A 3 -9.85 -10.53 -20.55
N PRO A 4 -10.35 -9.34 -20.15
CA PRO A 4 -10.15 -8.86 -18.78
C PRO A 4 -10.61 -9.85 -17.72
N GLU A 5 -11.66 -10.59 -17.94
CA GLU A 5 -12.17 -11.56 -16.99
C GLU A 5 -11.28 -12.78 -16.82
N HIS A 6 -10.29 -12.95 -17.69
CA HIS A 6 -9.32 -14.05 -17.58
C HIS A 6 -8.08 -13.67 -16.77
N LEU A 7 -8.00 -12.42 -16.34
CA LEU A 7 -6.88 -11.97 -15.54
C LEU A 7 -7.02 -12.41 -14.09
N THR A 8 -5.92 -12.76 -13.46
CA THR A 8 -5.93 -13.05 -12.03
C THR A 8 -6.23 -11.78 -11.25
N PRO A 9 -6.73 -11.87 -10.00
CA PRO A 9 -6.93 -10.68 -9.17
C PRO A 9 -5.66 -9.85 -9.00
N GLU A 10 -4.50 -10.51 -8.92
CA GLU A 10 -3.22 -9.81 -8.81
C GLU A 10 -2.90 -9.02 -10.08
N GLU A 11 -3.11 -9.62 -11.23
CA GLU A 11 -2.90 -8.93 -12.50
C GLU A 11 -3.81 -7.72 -12.65
N LYS A 12 -5.06 -7.84 -12.23
CA LYS A 12 -6.00 -6.73 -12.26
C LYS A 12 -5.55 -5.60 -11.35
N ARG A 13 -5.04 -5.92 -10.16
CA ARG A 13 -4.55 -4.93 -9.22
C ARG A 13 -3.36 -4.16 -9.77
N THR A 14 -2.42 -4.85 -10.42
CA THR A 14 -1.23 -4.20 -10.97
C THR A 14 -1.53 -3.26 -12.12
N ARG A 15 -2.75 -3.33 -12.67
CA ARG A 15 -3.18 -2.46 -13.76
C ARG A 15 -3.97 -1.24 -13.30
N LEU A 16 -4.19 -1.10 -12.00
CA LEU A 16 -4.91 0.05 -11.47
C LEU A 16 -4.12 1.33 -11.66
N SER A 17 -4.82 2.40 -11.98
CA SER A 17 -4.23 3.74 -12.06
C SER A 17 -3.98 4.26 -10.64
N PRO A 18 -3.14 5.31 -10.48
CA PRO A 18 -2.96 5.92 -9.17
C PRO A 18 -4.28 6.32 -8.50
N ASP A 19 -5.20 6.93 -9.25
CA ASP A 19 -6.50 7.32 -8.70
C ASP A 19 -7.30 6.13 -8.19
N GLN A 20 -7.24 5.02 -8.92
CA GLN A 20 -7.91 3.80 -8.51
C GLN A 20 -7.30 3.23 -7.23
N TRP A 21 -5.97 3.31 -7.10
CA TRP A 21 -5.31 2.88 -5.88
C TRP A 21 -5.70 3.72 -4.68
N VAL A 22 -5.83 5.04 -4.85
CA VAL A 22 -6.31 5.92 -3.79
C VAL A 22 -7.71 5.49 -3.34
N ASN A 23 -8.59 5.19 -4.29
CA ASN A 23 -9.93 4.71 -3.98
C ASN A 23 -9.92 3.37 -3.24
N VAL A 24 -9.05 2.45 -3.65
CA VAL A 24 -8.90 1.16 -2.96
C VAL A 24 -8.46 1.38 -1.51
N PHE A 25 -7.45 2.21 -1.30
CA PHE A 25 -6.95 2.46 0.05
C PHE A 25 -8.00 3.13 0.93
N SER A 26 -8.71 4.11 0.41
CA SER A 26 -9.69 4.83 1.23
C SER A 26 -10.98 4.03 1.43
N SER A 27 -11.43 3.30 0.41
CA SER A 27 -12.71 2.58 0.48
C SER A 27 -12.60 1.19 1.07
N ARG A 28 -11.60 0.42 0.66
CA ARG A 28 -11.47 -0.98 1.10
C ARG A 28 -10.67 -1.14 2.37
N ILE A 29 -9.60 -0.38 2.50
CA ILE A 29 -8.73 -0.50 3.67
C ILE A 29 -9.18 0.48 4.77
N GLY A 30 -9.68 1.63 4.37
CA GLY A 30 -10.14 2.65 5.31
C GLY A 30 -9.06 3.64 5.70
N ILE A 31 -8.02 3.76 4.89
CA ILE A 31 -6.94 4.72 5.13
C ILE A 31 -7.44 6.12 4.82
N ASP A 32 -7.00 7.09 5.61
CA ASP A 32 -7.31 8.50 5.37
C ASP A 32 -6.94 8.87 3.93
N ARG A 33 -7.88 9.47 3.22
CA ARG A 33 -7.70 9.79 1.81
C ARG A 33 -6.47 10.68 1.58
N SER A 34 -6.20 11.61 2.48
CA SER A 34 -5.04 12.49 2.40
C SER A 34 -3.74 11.68 2.40
N ILE A 35 -3.64 10.72 3.30
CA ILE A 35 -2.47 9.84 3.39
C ILE A 35 -2.39 8.97 2.15
N ALA A 36 -3.51 8.41 1.71
CA ALA A 36 -3.57 7.56 0.53
C ALA A 36 -3.10 8.30 -0.71
N GLU A 37 -3.56 9.53 -0.91
CA GLU A 37 -3.17 10.33 -2.06
C GLU A 37 -1.67 10.60 -2.08
N LYS A 38 -1.11 11.01 -0.95
CA LYS A 38 0.32 11.28 -0.85
C LYS A 38 1.14 10.02 -1.07
N PHE A 39 0.72 8.92 -0.47
CA PHE A 39 1.43 7.65 -0.57
C PHE A 39 1.46 7.15 -2.01
N VAL A 40 0.30 7.10 -2.66
CA VAL A 40 0.21 6.63 -4.04
C VAL A 40 1.00 7.53 -4.97
N ALA A 41 0.90 8.85 -4.81
CA ALA A 41 1.64 9.79 -5.64
C ALA A 41 3.15 9.56 -5.55
N GLN A 42 3.67 9.37 -4.34
CA GLN A 42 5.10 9.13 -4.16
C GLN A 42 5.53 7.75 -4.63
N ALA A 43 4.70 6.74 -4.39
CA ALA A 43 5.00 5.38 -4.82
C ALA A 43 5.14 5.29 -6.34
N PHE A 44 4.30 6.02 -7.07
CA PHE A 44 4.35 6.00 -8.53
C PHE A 44 5.42 6.92 -9.11
N ARG A 45 5.91 7.86 -8.30
CA ARG A 45 6.98 8.78 -8.71
C ARG A 45 8.35 8.15 -8.63
N SER A 46 8.60 7.39 -7.57
CA SER A 46 9.85 6.67 -7.48
C SER A 46 9.85 5.63 -8.59
N ASP A 47 10.91 5.54 -9.33
CA ASP A 47 11.08 4.55 -10.43
C ASP A 47 11.02 3.12 -9.92
N PHE A 48 10.39 2.95 -8.81
CA PHE A 48 10.29 1.69 -8.13
C PHE A 48 8.92 1.09 -8.38
N ASN A 49 8.76 -0.19 -8.22
CA ASN A 49 7.51 -0.90 -8.43
C ASN A 49 6.37 -0.35 -7.56
N GLY A 50 5.96 0.90 -7.83
CA GLY A 50 4.90 1.54 -7.06
C GLY A 50 3.63 0.72 -7.01
N ARG A 51 3.27 0.11 -8.15
CA ARG A 51 2.11 -0.76 -8.21
C ARG A 51 2.27 -1.98 -7.31
N ARG A 52 3.45 -2.56 -7.30
CA ARG A 52 3.73 -3.72 -6.46
C ARG A 52 3.69 -3.35 -4.99
N LEU A 53 4.24 -2.20 -4.64
CA LEU A 53 4.19 -1.70 -3.28
C LEU A 53 2.74 -1.49 -2.83
N CYS A 54 1.92 -0.88 -3.66
CA CYS A 54 0.51 -0.69 -3.35
C CYS A 54 -0.21 -2.02 -3.14
N GLY A 55 0.11 -3.03 -3.97
CA GLY A 55 -0.44 -4.37 -3.81
C GLY A 55 -0.04 -5.02 -2.50
N VAL A 56 1.21 -4.86 -2.10
CA VAL A 56 1.70 -5.39 -0.82
C VAL A 56 1.00 -4.71 0.35
N VAL A 57 0.81 -3.39 0.29
CA VAL A 57 0.09 -2.65 1.33
C VAL A 57 -1.33 -3.18 1.46
N CYS A 58 -2.03 -3.38 0.34
CA CYS A 58 -3.38 -3.96 0.36
C CYS A 58 -3.41 -5.34 0.98
N SER A 59 -2.45 -6.19 0.63
CA SER A 59 -2.37 -7.56 1.15
C SER A 59 -2.07 -7.58 2.64
N SER A 60 -1.32 -6.60 3.12
CA SER A 60 -0.92 -6.52 4.53
C SER A 60 -2.10 -6.33 5.46
N LYS A 61 -3.23 -5.86 4.98
CA LYS A 61 -4.43 -5.72 5.80
C LYS A 61 -4.87 -7.05 6.42
N ARG A 62 -4.54 -8.16 5.80
CA ARG A 62 -4.86 -9.49 6.32
C ARG A 62 -4.03 -9.85 7.54
N SER A 63 -2.84 -9.28 7.65
CA SER A 63 -1.90 -9.62 8.72
C SER A 63 -1.80 -8.55 9.79
N TYR A 64 -2.12 -7.30 9.44
CA TYR A 64 -1.95 -6.16 10.34
C TYR A 64 -3.21 -5.32 10.40
N PRO A 65 -3.53 -4.72 11.57
CA PRO A 65 -4.66 -3.81 11.67
C PRO A 65 -4.42 -2.51 10.90
N LEU A 66 -5.49 -1.83 10.58
CA LEU A 66 -5.44 -0.57 9.83
C LEU A 66 -4.46 0.44 10.42
N LEU A 67 -4.47 0.59 11.73
CA LEU A 67 -3.60 1.56 12.39
C LEU A 67 -2.12 1.28 12.12
N VAL A 68 -1.73 0.02 12.13
CA VAL A 68 -0.34 -0.37 11.85
C VAL A 68 0.03 -0.03 10.41
N ILE A 69 -0.86 -0.36 9.47
CA ILE A 69 -0.62 -0.08 8.05
C ILE A 69 -0.52 1.43 7.81
N GLU A 70 -1.42 2.20 8.39
CA GLU A 70 -1.43 3.65 8.23
C GLU A 70 -0.16 4.29 8.79
N ARG A 71 0.29 3.84 9.95
CA ARG A 71 1.53 4.34 10.54
C ARG A 71 2.76 3.97 9.72
N ALA A 72 2.77 2.75 9.16
CA ALA A 72 3.87 2.34 8.29
C ALA A 72 3.92 3.20 7.03
N MET A 73 2.77 3.49 6.43
CA MET A 73 2.69 4.36 5.28
C MET A 73 3.18 5.77 5.62
N GLN A 74 2.79 6.29 6.78
CA GLN A 74 3.23 7.61 7.22
C GLN A 74 4.73 7.64 7.45
N ALA A 75 5.31 6.58 8.01
CA ALA A 75 6.75 6.48 8.20
C ALA A 75 7.50 6.53 6.87
N MET A 76 6.96 5.89 5.84
CA MET A 76 7.56 5.95 4.51
C MET A 76 7.50 7.36 3.93
N LEU A 77 6.40 8.06 4.15
CA LEU A 77 6.27 9.45 3.70
C LEU A 77 7.23 10.37 4.43
N ASP A 78 7.39 10.15 5.73
CA ASP A 78 8.27 11.00 6.56
C ASP A 78 9.74 10.80 6.26
N THR A 79 10.15 9.56 5.99
CA THR A 79 11.55 9.22 5.75
C THR A 79 11.93 9.24 4.28
N ASP A 80 10.94 9.25 3.40
CA ASP A 80 11.12 9.17 1.95
C ASP A 80 11.89 7.91 1.54
N ILE A 81 11.71 6.84 2.29
CA ILE A 81 12.30 5.53 1.96
C ILE A 81 11.19 4.66 1.37
N TRP A 82 11.34 4.27 0.12
CA TRP A 82 10.32 3.55 -0.63
C TRP A 82 10.81 2.16 -1.01
N GLY A 83 10.28 1.16 -0.32
CA GLY A 83 10.61 -0.22 -0.60
C GLY A 83 9.68 -1.15 0.15
N ILE A 84 9.39 -2.29 -0.46
CA ILE A 84 8.50 -3.28 0.13
C ILE A 84 9.07 -3.79 1.45
N GLY A 85 10.37 -4.05 1.49
CA GLY A 85 11.02 -4.51 2.71
C GLY A 85 10.93 -3.52 3.84
N PHE A 86 11.09 -2.23 3.55
CA PHE A 86 10.97 -1.18 4.56
C PHE A 86 9.55 -1.13 5.12
N PHE A 87 8.55 -1.20 4.25
CA PHE A 87 7.15 -1.20 4.67
C PHE A 87 6.85 -2.38 5.60
N GLN A 88 7.28 -3.57 5.19
CA GLN A 88 7.05 -4.78 5.98
C GLN A 88 7.74 -4.70 7.34
N LYS A 89 8.96 -4.19 7.36
CA LYS A 89 9.71 -4.01 8.61
C LYS A 89 9.01 -3.01 9.54
N GLN A 90 8.49 -1.93 8.99
CA GLN A 90 7.74 -0.95 9.78
C GLN A 90 6.49 -1.56 10.39
N CYS A 91 5.76 -2.37 9.61
CA CYS A 91 4.57 -3.05 10.11
C CYS A 91 4.92 -3.96 11.28
N GLU A 92 5.98 -4.75 11.16
CA GLU A 92 6.42 -5.64 12.23
C GLU A 92 6.82 -4.85 13.47
N THR A 93 7.60 -3.79 13.31
CA THR A 93 8.07 -2.97 14.42
C THR A 93 6.90 -2.32 15.15
N ILE A 94 5.98 -1.73 14.41
CA ILE A 94 4.83 -1.05 14.99
C ILE A 94 3.92 -2.06 15.71
N GLN A 95 3.74 -3.24 15.12
CA GLN A 95 2.92 -4.28 15.72
C GLN A 95 3.51 -4.76 17.05
N ILE A 96 4.83 -4.93 17.11
CA ILE A 96 5.51 -5.33 18.34
C ILE A 96 5.34 -4.26 19.42
N LEU A 97 5.55 -2.99 19.07
CA LEU A 97 5.41 -1.88 20.01
C LEU A 97 3.99 -1.75 20.52
N LYS A 98 3.01 -2.08 19.69
CA LYS A 98 1.61 -2.00 20.10
C LYS A 98 1.21 -3.11 21.07
N VAL A 99 1.84 -4.26 20.96
CA VAL A 99 1.54 -5.41 21.82
C VAL A 99 2.14 -5.22 23.21
N VAL A 100 3.22 -4.49 23.30
CA VAL A 100 3.85 -4.17 24.58
C VAL A 100 3.12 -3.02 25.24
#